data_bb3559e0837fc5d6830646e11b75e359
#
_entry.id   bb3559e0837fc5d6830646e11b75e359
#
_cell.length_a   1.000
_cell.length_b   1.000
_cell.length_c   1.000
_cell.angle_alpha   90.00
_cell.angle_beta   90.00
_cell.angle_gamma   90.00
#
_symmetry.space_group_name_H-M   'P 1'
#
loop_
_entity.id
_entity.type
_entity.pdbx_description
1 polymer ?
#
loop_
_entity_poly.entity_id
_entity_poly.type
_entity_poly.pdbx_seq_one_letter_code
_entity_poly.pdbx_strand_id
1 'polypeptide(L)'
;MASQFVYNSVSIAKILTPSLITRAMVESKIARFLHTLDSSALDSLASRLRLYHRVSTPFSITPLESPKHCERLGTYAPHYGRIKDSYKWRIFSTYHYDMRSYARYFDQNLKLYYGFGDVNYYFTHPTITKSRPINETNQNSILLKLEQNRHFVFIKDPYRFKDKQDMIFFRGACYQDHRTQFLHKFFDAPFCDIGHTGNPRVHTPYLKPKVPIAKHLPYKFLLSLEGNDVASNLKWVLSSNSLCMMPRPKYETWFMESTLVPNVHYCEIASDYSDVEEKFEFFCKHTEAAEEIIHNAHRFCERFLDKRAEEMLNILTLRKYFYLSGQIDISAAERELFGL
;
A
#
# COMPACT_ATOMS: atom_id res chain seq x y z
N MET A 1 -2.20 16.13 -9.13
CA MET A 1 -1.56 14.83 -9.47
C MET A 1 -0.45 15.08 -10.47
N ALA A 2 0.77 14.64 -10.18
CA ALA A 2 1.77 14.57 -11.25
C ALA A 2 1.23 13.63 -12.33
N SER A 3 1.26 14.05 -13.60
CA SER A 3 0.81 13.20 -14.69
C SER A 3 1.67 11.92 -14.73
N GLN A 4 1.15 10.83 -15.28
CA GLN A 4 1.91 9.59 -15.53
C GLN A 4 3.24 9.91 -16.25
N PHE A 5 3.22 10.93 -17.10
CA PHE A 5 4.40 11.44 -17.81
C PHE A 5 5.46 11.99 -16.84
N VAL A 6 5.08 12.84 -15.88
CA VAL A 6 6.02 13.39 -14.88
C VAL A 6 6.60 12.29 -14.01
N TYR A 7 5.77 11.34 -13.57
CA TYR A 7 6.23 10.17 -12.81
C TYR A 7 7.27 9.37 -13.60
N ASN A 8 6.97 9.05 -14.86
CA ASN A 8 7.87 8.30 -15.72
C ASN A 8 9.18 9.06 -15.99
N SER A 9 9.11 10.38 -16.25
CA SER A 9 10.30 11.22 -16.51
C SER A 9 11.22 11.29 -15.30
N VAL A 10 10.67 11.50 -14.10
CA VAL A 10 11.44 11.48 -12.84
C VAL A 10 12.04 10.11 -12.57
N SER A 11 11.29 9.05 -12.86
CA SER A 11 11.77 7.67 -12.70
C SER A 11 12.91 7.36 -13.67
N ILE A 12 12.82 7.80 -14.92
CA ILE A 12 13.89 7.66 -15.93
C ILE A 12 15.14 8.44 -15.50
N ALA A 13 15.01 9.68 -15.02
CA ALA A 13 16.14 10.46 -14.51
C ALA A 13 16.86 9.76 -13.34
N LYS A 14 16.10 9.17 -12.42
CA LYS A 14 16.66 8.34 -11.32
C LYS A 14 17.37 7.09 -11.84
N ILE A 15 16.90 6.51 -12.96
CA ILE A 15 17.50 5.36 -13.60
C ILE A 15 18.87 5.69 -14.21
N LEU A 16 19.01 6.88 -14.75
CA LEU A 16 20.25 7.34 -15.41
C LEU A 16 21.34 7.74 -14.40
N THR A 17 21.03 7.92 -13.12
CA THR A 17 22.04 8.22 -12.10
C THR A 17 22.95 6.99 -11.88
N PRO A 18 24.29 7.09 -12.02
CA PRO A 18 25.18 5.96 -11.82
C PRO A 18 25.09 5.37 -10.41
N SER A 19 24.85 4.07 -10.30
CA SER A 19 24.71 3.36 -9.03
C SER A 19 25.97 3.41 -8.15
N LEU A 20 27.15 3.55 -8.74
CA LEU A 20 28.43 3.70 -8.03
C LEU A 20 28.43 4.93 -7.09
N ILE A 21 27.91 6.06 -7.56
CA ILE A 21 27.85 7.30 -6.77
C ILE A 21 26.84 7.15 -5.62
N THR A 22 25.66 6.60 -5.89
CA THR A 22 24.62 6.42 -4.87
C THR A 22 25.03 5.42 -3.81
N ARG A 23 25.79 4.37 -4.16
CA ARG A 23 26.33 3.38 -3.21
C ARG A 23 27.34 3.99 -2.25
N ALA A 24 28.29 4.75 -2.76
CA ALA A 24 29.32 5.40 -1.92
C ALA A 24 28.72 6.37 -0.87
N MET A 25 27.49 6.87 -1.12
CA MET A 25 26.84 7.85 -0.27
C MET A 25 25.81 7.25 0.70
N VAL A 26 25.43 5.97 0.56
CA VAL A 26 24.29 5.40 1.32
C VAL A 26 24.56 5.37 2.82
N GLU A 27 25.78 4.96 3.25
CA GLU A 27 26.15 4.88 4.66
C GLU A 27 26.08 6.25 5.33
N SER A 28 26.69 7.29 4.72
CA SER A 28 26.64 8.63 5.27
C SER A 28 25.23 9.26 5.20
N LYS A 29 24.41 8.84 4.24
CA LYS A 29 23.01 9.27 4.13
C LYS A 29 22.17 8.69 5.28
N ILE A 30 22.35 7.40 5.59
CA ILE A 30 21.68 6.73 6.70
C ILE A 30 22.12 7.33 8.03
N ALA A 31 23.43 7.43 8.27
CA ALA A 31 23.97 7.99 9.52
C ALA A 31 23.45 9.39 9.78
N ARG A 32 23.51 10.27 8.77
CA ARG A 32 22.95 11.63 8.88
C ARG A 32 21.45 11.66 9.14
N PHE A 33 20.69 10.75 8.54
CA PHE A 33 19.25 10.67 8.78
C PHE A 33 18.95 10.25 10.22
N LEU A 34 19.56 9.17 10.69
CA LEU A 34 19.36 8.65 12.04
C LEU A 34 19.75 9.69 13.10
N HIS A 35 20.85 10.45 12.87
CA HIS A 35 21.29 11.51 13.77
C HIS A 35 20.30 12.70 13.86
N THR A 36 19.42 12.88 12.88
CA THR A 36 18.40 13.96 12.92
C THR A 36 17.14 13.58 13.69
N LEU A 37 16.99 12.32 14.10
CA LEU A 37 15.81 11.81 14.79
C LEU A 37 16.00 11.86 16.31
N ASP A 38 14.96 12.27 17.01
CA ASP A 38 14.85 12.07 18.45
C ASP A 38 14.45 10.63 18.78
N SER A 39 14.42 10.26 20.07
CA SER A 39 14.09 8.92 20.52
C SER A 39 12.69 8.46 20.07
N SER A 40 11.69 9.34 20.13
CA SER A 40 10.33 9.04 19.70
C SER A 40 10.23 8.75 18.21
N ALA A 41 10.93 9.53 17.39
CA ALA A 41 11.00 9.30 15.94
C ALA A 41 11.76 8.01 15.59
N LEU A 42 12.83 7.68 16.34
CA LEU A 42 13.56 6.42 16.20
C LEU A 42 12.66 5.21 16.55
N ASP A 43 11.91 5.28 17.65
CA ASP A 43 10.96 4.24 18.04
C ASP A 43 9.86 4.02 16.99
N SER A 44 9.33 5.13 16.46
CA SER A 44 8.37 5.09 15.36
C SER A 44 8.96 4.46 14.10
N LEU A 45 10.19 4.82 13.73
CA LEU A 45 10.93 4.25 12.61
C LEU A 45 11.14 2.74 12.79
N ALA A 46 11.62 2.32 13.97
CA ALA A 46 11.86 0.93 14.32
C ALA A 46 10.55 0.10 14.28
N SER A 47 9.47 0.66 14.81
CA SER A 47 8.14 0.02 14.78
C SER A 47 7.66 -0.22 13.35
N ARG A 48 7.79 0.79 12.48
CA ARG A 48 7.44 0.65 11.06
C ARG A 48 8.32 -0.38 10.35
N LEU A 49 9.62 -0.37 10.58
CA LEU A 49 10.55 -1.35 10.01
C LEU A 49 10.21 -2.78 10.42
N ARG A 50 9.87 -3.02 11.70
CA ARG A 50 9.43 -4.33 12.17
C ARG A 50 8.15 -4.78 11.49
N LEU A 51 7.21 -3.87 11.23
CA LEU A 51 5.99 -4.19 10.50
C LEU A 51 6.29 -4.56 9.04
N TYR A 52 7.11 -3.77 8.34
CA TYR A 52 7.41 -4.02 6.94
C TYR A 52 8.26 -5.26 6.72
N HIS A 53 9.20 -5.53 7.61
CA HIS A 53 10.16 -6.62 7.52
C HIS A 53 10.18 -7.47 8.80
N ARG A 54 9.28 -8.46 8.85
CA ARG A 54 9.07 -9.32 10.03
C ARG A 54 10.13 -10.40 10.21
N VAL A 55 10.93 -10.70 9.17
CA VAL A 55 12.02 -11.69 9.29
C VAL A 55 13.08 -11.15 10.24
N SER A 56 13.48 -11.99 11.22
CA SER A 56 14.51 -11.68 12.21
C SER A 56 15.66 -12.69 12.22
N THR A 57 15.55 -13.79 11.46
CA THR A 57 16.56 -14.83 11.36
C THR A 57 17.29 -14.79 10.02
N PRO A 58 18.59 -15.13 9.98
CA PRO A 58 19.33 -15.27 8.74
C PRO A 58 18.67 -16.29 7.79
N PHE A 59 18.80 -16.03 6.49
CA PHE A 59 18.31 -16.92 5.44
C PHE A 59 19.24 -16.91 4.22
N SER A 60 19.17 -17.96 3.41
CA SER A 60 19.97 -18.07 2.18
C SER A 60 19.12 -17.80 0.95
N ILE A 61 19.74 -17.17 -0.05
CA ILE A 61 19.09 -16.94 -1.35
C ILE A 61 19.75 -17.84 -2.40
N THR A 62 18.99 -18.82 -2.84
CA THR A 62 19.41 -19.80 -3.86
C THR A 62 18.48 -19.74 -5.07
N PRO A 63 18.94 -20.09 -6.28
CA PRO A 63 18.04 -20.26 -7.41
C PRO A 63 16.91 -21.22 -7.05
N LEU A 64 15.69 -20.80 -7.34
CA LEU A 64 14.51 -21.67 -7.22
C LEU A 64 14.17 -22.25 -8.59
N GLU A 65 13.78 -23.49 -8.63
CA GLU A 65 13.08 -24.02 -9.80
C GLU A 65 11.85 -23.15 -10.06
N SER A 66 11.46 -22.99 -11.34
CA SER A 66 10.38 -22.10 -11.77
C SER A 66 9.23 -21.96 -10.77
N PRO A 67 8.66 -20.77 -10.58
CA PRO A 67 7.63 -20.55 -9.59
C PRO A 67 6.47 -21.52 -9.83
N LYS A 68 6.40 -22.58 -9.03
CA LYS A 68 5.30 -23.54 -9.04
C LYS A 68 4.30 -23.12 -7.97
N HIS A 69 3.04 -23.09 -8.34
CA HIS A 69 1.95 -22.99 -7.39
C HIS A 69 2.03 -24.19 -6.45
N CYS A 70 2.25 -23.95 -5.18
CA CYS A 70 2.19 -25.01 -4.18
C CYS A 70 0.73 -25.13 -3.71
N GLU A 71 -0.04 -26.01 -4.34
CA GLU A 71 -1.50 -26.13 -4.18
C GLU A 71 -1.96 -26.42 -2.74
N ARG A 72 -1.06 -26.95 -1.90
CA ARG A 72 -1.46 -27.43 -0.56
C ARG A 72 -1.75 -26.34 0.47
N LEU A 73 -1.30 -25.07 0.30
CA LEU A 73 -1.42 -24.04 1.35
C LEU A 73 -1.63 -22.60 0.81
N GLY A 74 -1.95 -22.40 -0.47
CA GLY A 74 -2.00 -21.04 -1.03
C GLY A 74 -0.66 -20.30 -0.95
N THR A 75 0.46 -21.06 -0.96
CA THR A 75 1.83 -20.52 -0.96
C THR A 75 2.43 -20.56 -2.34
N TYR A 76 3.25 -19.56 -2.66
CA TYR A 76 3.89 -19.43 -3.95
C TYR A 76 5.41 -19.31 -3.80
N ALA A 77 6.14 -19.94 -4.71
CA ALA A 77 7.57 -19.68 -4.86
C ALA A 77 7.75 -18.28 -5.48
N PRO A 78 8.62 -17.43 -4.93
CA PRO A 78 8.89 -16.11 -5.47
C PRO A 78 9.75 -16.17 -6.74
N HIS A 79 9.81 -15.06 -7.47
CA HIS A 79 10.84 -14.88 -8.49
C HIS A 79 12.20 -14.67 -7.84
N TYR A 80 13.22 -15.25 -8.47
CA TYR A 80 14.63 -15.12 -8.06
C TYR A 80 15.41 -14.32 -9.10
N GLY A 81 16.32 -13.47 -8.66
CA GLY A 81 17.24 -12.77 -9.54
C GLY A 81 18.19 -11.84 -8.81
N ARG A 82 19.15 -11.27 -9.55
CA ARG A 82 19.92 -10.12 -9.06
C ARG A 82 19.10 -8.85 -9.22
N ILE A 83 19.44 -7.80 -8.45
CA ILE A 83 18.77 -6.49 -8.58
C ILE A 83 18.70 -6.06 -10.06
N LYS A 84 19.83 -6.11 -10.79
CA LYS A 84 19.88 -5.74 -12.20
C LYS A 84 19.01 -6.60 -13.12
N ASP A 85 18.77 -7.84 -12.77
CA ASP A 85 17.98 -8.77 -13.57
C ASP A 85 16.49 -8.57 -13.35
N SER A 86 16.07 -8.08 -12.17
CA SER A 86 14.67 -7.78 -11.86
C SER A 86 14.07 -6.69 -12.76
N TYR A 87 14.92 -5.92 -13.45
CA TYR A 87 14.52 -4.84 -14.37
C TYR A 87 14.32 -5.30 -15.82
N LYS A 88 14.81 -6.48 -16.21
CA LYS A 88 14.81 -6.93 -17.61
C LYS A 88 13.43 -7.33 -18.13
N TRP A 89 12.55 -7.79 -17.26
CA TRP A 89 11.31 -8.45 -17.66
C TRP A 89 10.14 -7.51 -17.99
N ARG A 90 10.13 -6.28 -17.43
CA ARG A 90 9.06 -5.31 -17.68
C ARG A 90 9.58 -3.88 -17.53
N ILE A 91 10.29 -3.40 -18.51
CA ILE A 91 10.94 -2.06 -18.53
C ILE A 91 9.96 -0.91 -18.18
N PHE A 92 8.66 -1.10 -18.38
CA PHE A 92 7.62 -0.10 -18.13
C PHE A 92 6.70 -0.41 -16.94
N SER A 93 7.02 -1.38 -16.09
CA SER A 93 6.24 -1.69 -14.90
C SER A 93 6.53 -0.68 -13.78
N THR A 94 5.49 -0.12 -13.17
CA THR A 94 5.58 0.78 -12.01
C THR A 94 6.30 0.14 -10.83
N TYR A 95 6.13 -1.16 -10.62
CA TYR A 95 6.85 -1.94 -9.58
C TYR A 95 8.37 -1.85 -9.75
N HIS A 96 8.86 -1.99 -10.98
CA HIS A 96 10.28 -1.94 -11.27
C HIS A 96 10.86 -0.54 -11.08
N TYR A 97 10.12 0.50 -11.47
CA TYR A 97 10.55 1.89 -11.26
C TYR A 97 10.65 2.21 -9.77
N ASP A 98 9.66 1.82 -8.99
CA ASP A 98 9.65 2.06 -7.55
C ASP A 98 10.74 1.26 -6.84
N MET A 99 10.86 -0.05 -7.13
CA MET A 99 11.93 -0.89 -6.61
C MET A 99 13.32 -0.30 -6.91
N ARG A 100 13.54 0.12 -8.15
CA ARG A 100 14.83 0.69 -8.59
C ARG A 100 15.12 2.02 -7.87
N SER A 101 14.12 2.81 -7.52
CA SER A 101 14.31 4.06 -6.77
C SER A 101 15.05 3.84 -5.45
N TYR A 102 14.89 2.68 -4.85
CA TYR A 102 15.52 2.29 -3.59
C TYR A 102 16.74 1.37 -3.80
N ALA A 103 16.62 0.41 -4.72
CA ALA A 103 17.67 -0.58 -4.98
C ALA A 103 18.92 0.00 -5.65
N ARG A 104 18.86 1.20 -6.24
CA ARG A 104 20.03 1.91 -6.81
C ARG A 104 21.12 2.23 -5.80
N TYR A 105 20.81 2.19 -4.50
CA TYR A 105 21.77 2.41 -3.41
C TYR A 105 22.60 1.15 -3.07
N PHE A 106 22.32 0.03 -3.73
CA PHE A 106 22.96 -1.26 -3.46
C PHE A 106 23.75 -1.78 -4.66
N ASP A 107 24.59 -2.78 -4.41
CA ASP A 107 25.24 -3.51 -5.50
C ASP A 107 24.20 -4.22 -6.36
N GLN A 108 24.24 -3.95 -7.65
CA GLN A 108 23.27 -4.47 -8.60
C GLN A 108 23.39 -5.99 -8.82
N ASN A 109 24.45 -6.61 -8.28
CA ASN A 109 24.63 -8.07 -8.29
C ASN A 109 24.04 -8.77 -7.07
N LEU A 110 23.60 -8.03 -6.03
CA LEU A 110 22.90 -8.61 -4.89
C LEU A 110 21.66 -9.37 -5.35
N LYS A 111 21.43 -10.52 -4.71
CA LYS A 111 20.35 -11.43 -5.05
C LYS A 111 19.13 -11.15 -4.18
N LEU A 112 17.93 -11.35 -4.74
CA LEU A 112 16.68 -11.19 -3.99
C LEU A 112 15.61 -12.15 -4.52
N TYR A 113 14.64 -12.41 -3.65
CA TYR A 113 13.34 -12.94 -4.02
C TYR A 113 12.34 -11.79 -4.11
N TYR A 114 11.51 -11.78 -5.15
CA TYR A 114 10.49 -10.76 -5.34
C TYR A 114 9.19 -11.34 -5.90
N GLY A 115 8.06 -10.73 -5.51
CA GLY A 115 6.74 -11.05 -6.02
C GLY A 115 5.97 -9.76 -6.29
N PHE A 116 5.93 -9.34 -7.57
CA PHE A 116 5.25 -8.12 -7.98
C PHE A 116 3.86 -8.44 -8.51
N GLY A 117 2.89 -7.63 -8.13
CA GLY A 117 1.49 -7.80 -8.48
C GLY A 117 0.59 -7.64 -7.25
N ASP A 118 -0.67 -8.04 -7.41
CA ASP A 118 -1.63 -8.10 -6.31
C ASP A 118 -1.40 -9.41 -5.55
N VAL A 119 -0.79 -9.32 -4.36
CA VAL A 119 -0.41 -10.49 -3.56
C VAL A 119 -1.47 -10.72 -2.49
N ASN A 120 -2.23 -11.79 -2.65
CA ASN A 120 -3.26 -12.27 -1.73
C ASN A 120 -2.96 -13.69 -1.21
N TYR A 121 -1.69 -14.10 -1.29
CA TYR A 121 -1.17 -15.41 -0.93
C TYR A 121 0.13 -15.30 -0.13
N TYR A 122 0.65 -16.42 0.35
CA TYR A 122 1.87 -16.47 1.15
C TYR A 122 3.07 -16.90 0.29
N PHE A 123 4.27 -16.41 0.62
CA PHE A 123 5.51 -16.85 -0.01
C PHE A 123 6.21 -17.91 0.83
N THR A 124 6.89 -18.83 0.15
CA THR A 124 7.71 -19.88 0.78
C THR A 124 9.04 -19.35 1.33
N HIS A 125 9.52 -18.21 0.83
CA HIS A 125 10.80 -17.60 1.17
C HIS A 125 10.64 -16.10 1.42
N PRO A 126 11.55 -15.45 2.18
CA PRO A 126 11.55 -14.00 2.39
C PRO A 126 11.55 -13.22 1.06
N THR A 127 10.45 -12.59 0.72
CA THR A 127 10.15 -12.05 -0.62
C THR A 127 9.76 -10.59 -0.55
N ILE A 128 10.37 -9.76 -1.38
CA ILE A 128 10.01 -8.34 -1.56
C ILE A 128 8.69 -8.24 -2.35
N THR A 129 7.70 -7.56 -1.77
CA THR A 129 6.37 -7.45 -2.36
C THR A 129 5.70 -6.09 -2.08
N LYS A 130 4.61 -5.78 -2.79
CA LYS A 130 3.77 -4.60 -2.56
C LYS A 130 2.79 -4.80 -1.41
N SER A 131 2.19 -5.96 -1.34
CA SER A 131 1.06 -6.29 -0.46
C SER A 131 1.21 -7.68 0.11
N ARG A 132 0.45 -7.96 1.18
CA ARG A 132 0.38 -9.29 1.79
C ARG A 132 -0.95 -9.47 2.53
N PRO A 133 -1.42 -10.72 2.73
CA PRO A 133 -2.47 -11.03 3.69
C PRO A 133 -2.09 -10.59 5.10
N ILE A 134 -3.03 -9.97 5.82
CA ILE A 134 -2.87 -9.60 7.23
C ILE A 134 -2.95 -10.89 8.06
N ASN A 135 -1.80 -11.36 8.50
CA ASN A 135 -1.66 -12.52 9.38
C ASN A 135 -0.35 -12.43 10.13
N GLU A 136 -0.35 -12.72 11.41
CA GLU A 136 0.87 -12.66 12.26
C GLU A 136 1.93 -13.68 11.82
N THR A 137 1.52 -14.81 11.29
CA THR A 137 2.43 -15.85 10.79
C THR A 137 3.05 -15.53 9.44
N ASN A 138 2.57 -14.49 8.75
CA ASN A 138 3.11 -14.08 7.44
C ASN A 138 4.41 -13.28 7.60
N GLN A 139 5.52 -13.97 7.83
CA GLN A 139 6.84 -13.35 7.97
C GLN A 139 7.56 -13.17 6.63
N ASN A 140 7.28 -14.04 5.64
CA ASN A 140 8.00 -14.07 4.38
C ASN A 140 7.65 -12.94 3.40
N SER A 141 6.56 -12.23 3.60
CA SER A 141 6.16 -11.12 2.74
C SER A 141 6.71 -9.79 3.28
N ILE A 142 7.80 -9.31 2.68
CA ILE A 142 8.49 -8.07 3.06
C ILE A 142 7.96 -6.93 2.21
N LEU A 143 7.37 -5.93 2.85
CA LEU A 143 6.71 -4.83 2.17
C LEU A 143 7.72 -3.77 1.71
N LEU A 144 7.56 -3.31 0.47
CA LEU A 144 8.13 -2.06 -0.03
C LEU A 144 7.04 -1.16 -0.58
N LYS A 145 7.32 0.15 -0.60
CA LYS A 145 6.41 1.16 -1.17
C LYS A 145 6.43 1.08 -2.70
N LEU A 146 5.70 0.12 -3.24
CA LEU A 146 5.62 -0.17 -4.68
C LEU A 146 4.27 0.27 -5.26
N GLU A 147 4.25 0.53 -6.58
CA GLU A 147 3.09 1.01 -7.33
C GLU A 147 2.53 2.33 -6.77
N GLN A 148 3.44 3.26 -6.45
CA GLN A 148 3.14 4.49 -5.74
C GLN A 148 2.16 5.41 -6.48
N ASN A 149 2.26 5.50 -7.79
CA ASN A 149 1.41 6.36 -8.62
C ASN A 149 -0.08 5.99 -8.56
N ARG A 150 -0.40 4.73 -8.23
CA ARG A 150 -1.76 4.23 -8.12
C ARG A 150 -2.24 4.16 -6.66
N HIS A 151 -1.36 3.75 -5.74
CA HIS A 151 -1.74 3.45 -4.36
C HIS A 151 -1.44 4.59 -3.37
N PHE A 152 -0.44 5.45 -3.61
CA PHE A 152 -0.03 6.49 -2.66
C PHE A 152 -0.40 7.88 -3.17
N VAL A 153 -1.68 8.04 -3.52
CA VAL A 153 -2.28 9.31 -3.89
C VAL A 153 -2.93 9.90 -2.63
N PHE A 154 -2.48 11.08 -2.22
CA PHE A 154 -3.08 11.88 -1.16
C PHE A 154 -3.60 13.18 -1.77
N ILE A 155 -4.74 13.66 -1.29
CA ILE A 155 -5.43 14.79 -1.89
C ILE A 155 -5.70 15.88 -0.85
N LYS A 156 -6.00 17.08 -1.35
CA LYS A 156 -6.64 18.14 -0.58
C LYS A 156 -8.07 18.26 -1.08
N ASP A 157 -9.02 18.01 -0.19
CA ASP A 157 -10.43 18.08 -0.50
C ASP A 157 -10.94 19.50 -0.24
N PRO A 158 -11.53 20.19 -1.22
CA PRO A 158 -12.02 21.55 -1.06
C PRO A 158 -13.35 21.66 -0.31
N TYR A 159 -14.07 20.55 -0.13
CA TYR A 159 -15.41 20.53 0.50
C TYR A 159 -15.29 20.20 1.98
N ARG A 160 -16.10 20.83 2.84
CA ARG A 160 -16.27 20.39 4.22
C ARG A 160 -17.28 19.23 4.25
N PHE A 161 -17.16 18.31 5.18
CA PHE A 161 -18.03 17.13 5.30
C PHE A 161 -19.52 17.53 5.30
N LYS A 162 -19.89 18.50 6.13
CA LYS A 162 -21.28 18.99 6.28
C LYS A 162 -21.89 19.59 5.00
N ASP A 163 -21.05 20.07 4.08
CA ASP A 163 -21.52 20.70 2.83
C ASP A 163 -21.66 19.69 1.69
N LYS A 164 -21.30 18.41 1.93
CA LYS A 164 -21.40 17.33 0.95
C LYS A 164 -22.79 16.72 0.92
N GLN A 165 -23.06 16.00 -0.15
CA GLN A 165 -24.33 15.27 -0.37
C GLN A 165 -24.41 14.04 0.55
N ASP A 166 -25.57 13.80 1.15
CA ASP A 166 -25.87 12.61 1.94
C ASP A 166 -26.04 11.40 1.00
N MET A 167 -24.93 10.81 0.59
CA MET A 167 -24.92 9.70 -0.34
C MET A 167 -23.64 8.88 -0.22
N ILE A 168 -23.73 7.56 -0.38
CA ILE A 168 -22.61 6.66 -0.54
C ILE A 168 -22.22 6.61 -2.01
N PHE A 169 -20.98 6.96 -2.33
CA PHE A 169 -20.50 6.99 -3.69
C PHE A 169 -19.39 5.96 -3.93
N PHE A 170 -19.50 5.22 -5.05
CA PHE A 170 -18.46 4.27 -5.47
C PHE A 170 -18.41 4.11 -6.99
N ARG A 171 -17.19 4.11 -7.54
CA ARG A 171 -16.86 3.73 -8.92
C ARG A 171 -15.66 2.81 -8.91
N GLY A 172 -15.85 1.55 -9.28
CA GLY A 172 -14.77 0.57 -9.28
C GLY A 172 -15.03 -0.62 -10.20
N ALA A 173 -13.98 -1.34 -10.56
CA ALA A 173 -14.11 -2.62 -11.27
C ALA A 173 -14.55 -3.69 -10.27
N CYS A 174 -15.76 -4.24 -10.46
CA CYS A 174 -16.37 -5.21 -9.55
C CYS A 174 -16.30 -6.61 -10.18
N TYR A 175 -15.14 -7.25 -10.02
CA TYR A 175 -14.91 -8.62 -10.49
C TYR A 175 -14.88 -9.63 -9.33
N GLN A 176 -14.68 -9.15 -8.11
CA GLN A 176 -14.65 -9.97 -6.90
C GLN A 176 -16.07 -10.13 -6.34
N ASP A 177 -16.39 -11.30 -5.80
CA ASP A 177 -17.73 -11.65 -5.31
C ASP A 177 -18.28 -10.63 -4.30
N HIS A 178 -17.45 -10.20 -3.36
CA HIS A 178 -17.88 -9.22 -2.35
C HIS A 178 -18.22 -7.84 -2.97
N ARG A 179 -17.52 -7.39 -4.03
CA ARG A 179 -17.89 -6.15 -4.75
C ARG A 179 -19.17 -6.31 -5.54
N THR A 180 -19.36 -7.48 -6.15
CA THR A 180 -20.58 -7.82 -6.88
C THR A 180 -21.77 -7.90 -5.93
N GLN A 181 -21.58 -8.51 -4.76
CA GLN A 181 -22.61 -8.57 -3.72
C GLN A 181 -23.04 -7.17 -3.26
N PHE A 182 -22.09 -6.25 -3.07
CA PHE A 182 -22.41 -4.86 -2.72
C PHE A 182 -23.23 -4.17 -3.82
N LEU A 183 -22.84 -4.33 -5.08
CA LEU A 183 -23.60 -3.78 -6.21
C LEU A 183 -25.04 -4.32 -6.23
N HIS A 184 -25.22 -5.63 -6.13
CA HIS A 184 -26.55 -6.25 -6.19
C HIS A 184 -27.45 -5.77 -5.05
N LYS A 185 -26.87 -5.52 -3.86
CA LYS A 185 -27.64 -5.15 -2.68
C LYS A 185 -28.08 -3.68 -2.70
N PHE A 186 -27.23 -2.78 -3.25
CA PHE A 186 -27.41 -1.33 -3.04
C PHE A 186 -27.46 -0.49 -4.32
N PHE A 187 -27.45 -1.09 -5.52
CA PHE A 187 -27.43 -0.31 -6.76
C PHE A 187 -28.64 0.62 -6.90
N ASP A 188 -29.81 0.16 -6.50
CA ASP A 188 -31.07 0.89 -6.57
C ASP A 188 -31.43 1.60 -5.24
N ALA A 189 -30.58 1.51 -4.23
CA ALA A 189 -30.81 2.16 -2.94
C ALA A 189 -30.75 3.69 -3.10
N PRO A 190 -31.72 4.46 -2.59
CA PRO A 190 -31.81 5.90 -2.82
C PRO A 190 -30.66 6.70 -2.19
N PHE A 191 -29.95 6.11 -1.23
CA PHE A 191 -28.79 6.68 -0.56
C PHE A 191 -27.44 6.26 -1.20
N CYS A 192 -27.46 5.56 -2.35
CA CYS A 192 -26.28 5.08 -3.05
C CYS A 192 -26.21 5.58 -4.49
N ASP A 193 -25.05 6.11 -4.89
CA ASP A 193 -24.65 6.22 -6.30
C ASP A 193 -23.38 5.39 -6.52
N ILE A 194 -23.59 4.13 -6.83
CA ILE A 194 -22.52 3.14 -7.00
C ILE A 194 -22.53 2.56 -8.41
N GLY A 195 -21.38 2.08 -8.89
CA GLY A 195 -21.36 1.47 -10.22
C GLY A 195 -20.06 0.76 -10.59
N HIS A 196 -20.22 -0.26 -11.43
CA HIS A 196 -19.14 -0.97 -12.08
C HIS A 196 -18.53 -0.13 -13.20
N THR A 197 -17.20 -0.02 -13.24
CA THR A 197 -16.47 0.76 -14.25
C THR A 197 -15.46 -0.09 -15.05
N GLY A 198 -15.60 -1.41 -14.97
CA GLY A 198 -14.71 -2.36 -15.65
C GLY A 198 -15.18 -2.73 -17.06
N ASN A 199 -15.02 -4.00 -17.41
CA ASN A 199 -15.42 -4.51 -18.71
C ASN A 199 -16.95 -4.40 -18.90
N PRO A 200 -17.44 -3.72 -19.95
CA PRO A 200 -18.88 -3.52 -20.17
C PRO A 200 -19.68 -4.80 -20.43
N ARG A 201 -19.02 -5.93 -20.71
CA ARG A 201 -19.68 -7.24 -20.88
C ARG A 201 -19.97 -7.94 -19.55
N VAL A 202 -19.46 -7.41 -18.45
CA VAL A 202 -19.64 -7.95 -17.10
C VAL A 202 -20.46 -6.97 -16.30
N HIS A 203 -21.49 -7.45 -15.57
CA HIS A 203 -22.37 -6.61 -14.75
C HIS A 203 -23.04 -5.45 -15.52
N THR A 204 -23.51 -5.70 -16.74
CA THR A 204 -24.12 -4.71 -17.63
C THR A 204 -25.17 -3.82 -16.96
N PRO A 205 -26.10 -4.32 -16.12
CA PRO A 205 -27.09 -3.46 -15.44
C PRO A 205 -26.49 -2.44 -14.49
N TYR A 206 -25.26 -2.68 -14.00
CA TYR A 206 -24.58 -1.85 -12.98
C TYR A 206 -23.49 -0.95 -13.57
N LEU A 207 -23.42 -0.85 -14.90
CA LEU A 207 -22.41 -0.03 -15.56
C LEU A 207 -22.62 1.47 -15.28
N LYS A 208 -21.56 2.11 -14.86
CA LYS A 208 -21.46 3.57 -14.72
C LYS A 208 -20.13 4.04 -15.33
N PRO A 209 -20.07 5.26 -15.83
CA PRO A 209 -18.83 5.81 -16.36
C PRO A 209 -17.78 5.95 -15.25
N LYS A 210 -16.50 5.67 -15.62
CA LYS A 210 -15.39 6.00 -14.75
C LYS A 210 -15.27 7.52 -14.62
N VAL A 211 -15.10 8.01 -13.40
CA VAL A 211 -14.98 9.44 -13.11
C VAL A 211 -13.67 9.74 -12.37
N PRO A 212 -13.12 10.97 -12.52
CA PRO A 212 -11.94 11.39 -11.77
C PRO A 212 -12.23 11.55 -10.28
N ILE A 213 -11.20 11.54 -9.43
CA ILE A 213 -11.31 11.68 -7.97
C ILE A 213 -12.16 12.89 -7.59
N ALA A 214 -11.98 14.03 -8.26
CA ALA A 214 -12.74 15.27 -7.97
C ALA A 214 -14.25 15.09 -8.03
N LYS A 215 -14.77 14.12 -8.79
CA LYS A 215 -16.20 13.82 -8.88
C LYS A 215 -16.72 12.94 -7.74
N HIS A 216 -15.82 12.35 -6.93
CA HIS A 216 -16.19 11.64 -5.71
C HIS A 216 -16.32 12.58 -4.52
N LEU A 217 -15.57 13.68 -4.50
CA LEU A 217 -15.45 14.56 -3.34
C LEU A 217 -16.73 15.29 -2.90
N PRO A 218 -17.73 15.51 -3.76
CA PRO A 218 -19.02 16.10 -3.33
C PRO A 218 -19.87 15.22 -2.41
N TYR A 219 -19.51 13.95 -2.21
CA TYR A 219 -20.29 12.98 -1.44
C TYR A 219 -19.74 12.76 -0.04
N LYS A 220 -20.61 12.65 0.97
CA LYS A 220 -20.23 12.44 2.38
C LYS A 220 -19.54 11.11 2.60
N PHE A 221 -20.00 10.05 1.94
CA PHE A 221 -19.52 8.69 2.18
C PHE A 221 -18.85 8.13 0.94
N LEU A 222 -17.61 7.68 1.09
CA LEU A 222 -16.85 7.04 0.02
C LEU A 222 -16.54 5.60 0.39
N LEU A 223 -16.98 4.69 -0.47
CA LEU A 223 -16.75 3.26 -0.26
C LEU A 223 -15.35 2.86 -0.71
N SER A 224 -14.66 2.11 0.13
CA SER A 224 -13.35 1.53 -0.19
C SER A 224 -13.42 0.00 -0.02
N LEU A 225 -13.60 -0.72 -1.11
CA LEU A 225 -13.64 -2.17 -1.12
C LEU A 225 -12.34 -2.74 -1.68
N GLU A 226 -11.79 -3.76 -1.02
CA GLU A 226 -10.60 -4.48 -1.49
C GLU A 226 -10.82 -5.09 -2.89
N GLY A 227 -9.73 -5.21 -3.66
CA GLY A 227 -9.73 -5.89 -4.95
C GLY A 227 -9.24 -7.32 -4.82
N ASN A 228 -8.23 -7.68 -5.63
CA ASN A 228 -7.47 -8.92 -5.43
C ASN A 228 -6.58 -8.84 -4.18
N ASP A 229 -6.19 -7.62 -3.82
CA ASP A 229 -5.56 -7.23 -2.57
C ASP A 229 -6.21 -5.93 -2.06
N VAL A 230 -5.45 -4.98 -1.56
CA VAL A 230 -5.96 -3.71 -1.02
C VAL A 230 -6.72 -2.86 -2.05
N ALA A 231 -7.63 -2.05 -1.57
CA ALA A 231 -8.32 -1.06 -2.39
C ALA A 231 -7.37 0.08 -2.80
N SER A 232 -7.20 0.31 -4.10
CA SER A 232 -6.32 1.38 -4.60
C SER A 232 -6.80 2.79 -4.26
N ASN A 233 -8.09 2.97 -3.96
CA ASN A 233 -8.68 4.26 -3.59
C ASN A 233 -8.51 4.61 -2.10
N LEU A 234 -8.17 3.66 -1.23
CA LEU A 234 -8.18 3.83 0.22
C LEU A 234 -7.43 5.09 0.68
N LYS A 235 -6.19 5.30 0.18
CA LYS A 235 -5.32 6.37 0.65
C LYS A 235 -5.89 7.77 0.33
N TRP A 236 -6.41 7.98 -0.89
CA TRP A 236 -7.01 9.26 -1.21
C TRP A 236 -8.39 9.43 -0.56
N VAL A 237 -9.14 8.35 -0.32
CA VAL A 237 -10.40 8.42 0.44
C VAL A 237 -10.13 8.85 1.88
N LEU A 238 -9.16 8.21 2.57
CA LEU A 238 -8.78 8.57 3.95
C LEU A 238 -8.14 9.97 4.06
N SER A 239 -7.62 10.53 2.97
CA SER A 239 -7.12 11.92 2.93
C SER A 239 -8.14 12.94 2.45
N SER A 240 -9.37 12.51 2.11
CA SER A 240 -10.49 13.39 1.77
C SER A 240 -11.28 13.82 3.01
N ASN A 241 -12.15 14.79 2.85
CA ASN A 241 -13.12 15.19 3.86
C ASN A 241 -14.43 14.38 3.75
N SER A 242 -14.39 13.15 3.24
CA SER A 242 -15.49 12.21 3.19
C SER A 242 -15.24 11.06 4.16
N LEU A 243 -16.28 10.53 4.78
CA LEU A 243 -16.15 9.36 5.66
C LEU A 243 -15.91 8.11 4.80
N CYS A 244 -14.79 7.45 5.04
CA CYS A 244 -14.48 6.17 4.42
C CYS A 244 -15.34 5.08 5.03
N MET A 245 -16.12 4.37 4.22
CA MET A 245 -16.85 3.16 4.64
C MET A 245 -16.18 1.94 4.01
N MET A 246 -15.80 0.97 4.82
CA MET A 246 -15.21 -0.28 4.34
C MET A 246 -15.30 -1.40 5.37
N PRO A 247 -15.32 -2.67 4.94
CA PRO A 247 -15.09 -3.80 5.85
C PRO A 247 -13.67 -3.76 6.42
N ARG A 248 -13.44 -4.53 7.47
CA ARG A 248 -12.08 -4.69 8.05
C ARG A 248 -11.10 -5.18 6.99
N PRO A 249 -9.92 -4.52 6.85
CA PRO A 249 -8.90 -4.92 5.87
C PRO A 249 -8.42 -6.35 6.09
N LYS A 250 -8.27 -7.11 4.99
CA LYS A 250 -7.69 -8.46 4.95
C LYS A 250 -6.27 -8.44 4.43
N TYR A 251 -5.89 -7.37 3.74
CA TYR A 251 -4.58 -7.19 3.13
C TYR A 251 -3.95 -5.90 3.59
N GLU A 252 -2.62 -5.88 3.63
CA GLU A 252 -1.86 -4.67 3.94
C GLU A 252 -0.75 -4.42 2.93
N THR A 253 -0.42 -3.14 2.80
CA THR A 253 0.69 -2.62 2.01
C THR A 253 1.62 -1.81 2.90
N TRP A 254 2.52 -1.07 2.30
CA TRP A 254 3.32 -0.05 2.97
C TRP A 254 2.48 0.99 3.76
N PHE A 255 1.20 1.11 3.49
CA PHE A 255 0.28 2.00 4.21
C PHE A 255 -0.13 1.45 5.58
N MET A 256 0.27 0.23 5.94
CA MET A 256 -0.01 -0.41 7.23
C MET A 256 -1.51 -0.53 7.54
N GLU A 257 -2.29 -1.04 6.62
CA GLU A 257 -3.74 -1.19 6.73
C GLU A 257 -4.14 -2.01 7.98
N SER A 258 -3.28 -2.92 8.45
CA SER A 258 -3.48 -3.70 9.69
C SER A 258 -3.52 -2.83 10.96
N THR A 259 -3.02 -1.60 10.90
CA THR A 259 -3.01 -0.66 12.04
C THR A 259 -4.13 0.37 11.99
N LEU A 260 -4.99 0.31 10.99
CA LEU A 260 -6.22 1.10 10.95
C LEU A 260 -7.19 0.58 12.00
N VAL A 261 -7.68 1.48 12.84
CA VAL A 261 -8.62 1.13 13.93
C VAL A 261 -10.05 1.44 13.46
N PRO A 262 -10.95 0.43 13.49
CA PRO A 262 -12.36 0.61 13.15
C PRO A 262 -13.01 1.72 13.97
N ASN A 263 -13.87 2.50 13.33
CA ASN A 263 -14.60 3.62 13.91
C ASN A 263 -13.73 4.71 14.58
N VAL A 264 -12.41 4.64 14.35
CA VAL A 264 -11.42 5.68 14.69
C VAL A 264 -10.82 6.29 13.42
N HIS A 265 -10.48 5.46 12.43
CA HIS A 265 -9.88 5.91 11.17
C HIS A 265 -10.81 5.74 9.97
N TYR A 266 -11.86 4.95 10.09
CA TYR A 266 -12.87 4.67 9.05
C TYR A 266 -14.13 4.12 9.70
N CYS A 267 -15.27 4.25 9.04
CA CYS A 267 -16.50 3.58 9.42
C CYS A 267 -16.42 2.10 9.00
N GLU A 268 -16.29 1.20 9.97
CA GLU A 268 -16.33 -0.24 9.68
C GLU A 268 -17.76 -0.64 9.33
N ILE A 269 -17.92 -1.33 8.21
CA ILE A 269 -19.16 -1.99 7.81
C ILE A 269 -18.99 -3.51 7.86
N ALA A 270 -20.07 -4.21 8.11
CA ALA A 270 -20.08 -5.67 8.14
C ALA A 270 -19.65 -6.25 6.78
N SER A 271 -18.97 -7.40 6.78
CA SER A 271 -18.47 -8.04 5.56
C SER A 271 -19.59 -8.53 4.63
N ASP A 272 -20.80 -8.74 5.16
CA ASP A 272 -22.02 -9.07 4.43
C ASP A 272 -22.87 -7.83 4.09
N TYR A 273 -22.38 -6.63 4.50
CA TYR A 273 -23.03 -5.35 4.24
C TYR A 273 -24.40 -5.18 4.90
N SER A 274 -24.68 -5.91 5.99
CA SER A 274 -25.99 -5.89 6.65
C SER A 274 -26.28 -4.57 7.38
N ASP A 275 -25.24 -3.84 7.79
CA ASP A 275 -25.30 -2.64 8.62
C ASP A 275 -25.07 -1.30 7.86
N VAL A 276 -24.96 -1.36 6.54
CA VAL A 276 -24.58 -0.19 5.72
C VAL A 276 -25.61 0.96 5.83
N GLU A 277 -26.91 0.64 5.75
CA GLU A 277 -27.98 1.63 5.83
C GLU A 277 -28.04 2.27 7.23
N GLU A 278 -27.98 1.45 8.28
CA GLU A 278 -27.96 1.92 9.67
C GLU A 278 -26.80 2.90 9.92
N LYS A 279 -25.60 2.55 9.46
CA LYS A 279 -24.40 3.39 9.61
C LYS A 279 -24.48 4.66 8.76
N PHE A 280 -25.00 4.57 7.56
CA PHE A 280 -25.26 5.75 6.73
C PHE A 280 -26.20 6.72 7.44
N GLU A 281 -27.35 6.25 7.94
CA GLU A 281 -28.30 7.10 8.67
C GLU A 281 -27.70 7.67 9.95
N PHE A 282 -26.95 6.87 10.70
CA PHE A 282 -26.28 7.31 11.92
C PHE A 282 -25.36 8.50 11.66
N PHE A 283 -24.44 8.39 10.69
CA PHE A 283 -23.46 9.44 10.41
C PHE A 283 -24.04 10.64 9.63
N CYS A 284 -25.18 10.50 8.98
CA CYS A 284 -25.94 11.64 8.48
C CYS A 284 -26.48 12.52 9.63
N LYS A 285 -26.89 11.88 10.74
CA LYS A 285 -27.44 12.56 11.93
C LYS A 285 -26.35 13.03 12.90
N HIS A 286 -25.21 12.34 12.96
CA HIS A 286 -24.10 12.59 13.91
C HIS A 286 -22.84 13.04 13.13
N THR A 287 -22.91 14.23 12.56
CA THR A 287 -21.84 14.75 11.68
C THR A 287 -20.52 14.98 12.40
N GLU A 288 -20.54 15.35 13.68
CA GLU A 288 -19.34 15.53 14.50
C GLU A 288 -18.57 14.21 14.67
N ALA A 289 -19.27 13.09 14.88
CA ALA A 289 -18.64 11.78 14.98
C ALA A 289 -17.97 11.37 13.66
N ALA A 290 -18.59 11.70 12.50
CA ALA A 290 -17.98 11.48 11.21
C ALA A 290 -16.72 12.34 11.00
N GLU A 291 -16.79 13.64 11.37
CA GLU A 291 -15.66 14.58 11.27
C GLU A 291 -14.48 14.17 12.18
N GLU A 292 -14.75 13.61 13.35
CA GLU A 292 -13.70 13.05 14.23
C GLU A 292 -12.97 11.89 13.57
N ILE A 293 -13.69 10.94 12.97
CA ILE A 293 -13.10 9.81 12.24
C ILE A 293 -12.27 10.32 11.06
N ILE A 294 -12.77 11.29 10.30
CA ILE A 294 -12.06 11.91 9.17
C ILE A 294 -10.78 12.59 9.66
N HIS A 295 -10.83 13.31 10.77
CA HIS A 295 -9.65 13.95 11.36
C HIS A 295 -8.58 12.93 11.75
N ASN A 296 -8.98 11.83 12.39
CA ASN A 296 -8.07 10.75 12.76
C ASN A 296 -7.48 10.06 11.52
N ALA A 297 -8.27 9.87 10.45
CA ALA A 297 -7.80 9.35 9.17
C ALA A 297 -6.74 10.27 8.53
N HIS A 298 -6.92 11.59 8.59
CA HIS A 298 -5.92 12.54 8.11
C HIS A 298 -4.61 12.41 8.89
N ARG A 299 -4.64 12.37 10.23
CA ARG A 299 -3.45 12.17 11.07
C ARG A 299 -2.75 10.84 10.75
N PHE A 300 -3.51 9.80 10.45
CA PHE A 300 -2.94 8.54 10.00
C PHE A 300 -2.21 8.70 8.65
N CYS A 301 -2.79 9.41 7.68
CA CYS A 301 -2.21 9.66 6.37
C CYS A 301 -0.93 10.51 6.44
N GLU A 302 -0.85 11.48 7.35
CA GLU A 302 0.32 12.36 7.54
C GLU A 302 1.62 11.59 7.74
N ARG A 303 1.56 10.40 8.35
CA ARG A 303 2.70 9.51 8.59
C ARG A 303 3.45 9.09 7.32
N PHE A 304 2.83 9.22 6.15
CA PHE A 304 3.34 8.78 4.84
C PHE A 304 3.73 9.94 3.91
N LEU A 305 3.65 11.19 4.38
CA LEU A 305 3.87 12.37 3.55
C LEU A 305 5.34 12.83 3.53
N ASP A 306 6.12 12.51 4.57
CA ASP A 306 7.55 12.84 4.60
C ASP A 306 8.33 11.95 3.61
N LYS A 307 8.63 12.51 2.45
CA LYS A 307 9.35 11.81 1.37
C LYS A 307 10.75 11.34 1.80
N ARG A 308 11.42 12.07 2.71
CA ARG A 308 12.76 11.70 3.18
C ARG A 308 12.70 10.50 4.11
N ALA A 309 11.78 10.51 5.08
CA ALA A 309 11.55 9.38 5.96
C ALA A 309 11.10 8.13 5.18
N GLU A 310 10.18 8.31 4.22
CA GLU A 310 9.69 7.23 3.37
C GLU A 310 10.80 6.60 2.51
N GLU A 311 11.69 7.40 1.91
CA GLU A 311 12.83 6.89 1.16
C GLU A 311 13.78 6.10 2.08
N MET A 312 14.09 6.64 3.27
CA MET A 312 14.99 6.00 4.21
C MET A 312 14.43 4.68 4.75
N LEU A 313 13.15 4.63 5.08
CA LEU A 313 12.48 3.38 5.50
C LEU A 313 12.59 2.27 4.44
N ASN A 314 12.38 2.60 3.15
CA ASN A 314 12.55 1.63 2.07
C ASN A 314 14.00 1.16 1.92
N ILE A 315 14.97 2.07 2.03
CA ILE A 315 16.40 1.72 2.00
C ILE A 315 16.75 0.82 3.19
N LEU A 316 16.31 1.16 4.41
CA LEU A 316 16.57 0.37 5.62
C LEU A 316 15.89 -1.00 5.57
N THR A 317 14.69 -1.10 5.01
CA THR A 317 14.01 -2.39 4.77
C THR A 317 14.84 -3.30 3.86
N LEU A 318 15.40 -2.75 2.77
CA LEU A 318 16.29 -3.49 1.88
C LEU A 318 17.64 -3.82 2.54
N ARG A 319 18.20 -2.93 3.37
CA ARG A 319 19.43 -3.19 4.11
C ARG A 319 19.26 -4.37 5.06
N LYS A 320 18.17 -4.39 5.84
CA LYS A 320 17.83 -5.54 6.70
C LYS A 320 17.71 -6.83 5.90
N TYR A 321 17.06 -6.79 4.73
CA TYR A 321 16.93 -7.93 3.83
C TYR A 321 18.29 -8.48 3.38
N PHE A 322 19.15 -7.61 2.85
CA PHE A 322 20.45 -8.03 2.35
C PHE A 322 21.43 -8.43 3.47
N TYR A 323 21.32 -7.83 4.64
CA TYR A 323 22.07 -8.25 5.82
C TYR A 323 21.65 -9.65 6.28
N LEU A 324 20.36 -9.90 6.48
CA LEU A 324 19.86 -11.21 6.92
C LEU A 324 20.12 -12.31 5.88
N SER A 325 20.25 -11.95 4.61
CA SER A 325 20.64 -12.89 3.55
C SER A 325 22.17 -13.05 3.39
N GLY A 326 22.98 -12.47 4.29
CA GLY A 326 24.43 -12.61 4.32
C GLY A 326 25.17 -11.91 3.16
N GLN A 327 24.55 -10.89 2.55
CA GLN A 327 25.12 -10.25 1.37
C GLN A 327 25.78 -8.89 1.64
N ILE A 328 25.49 -8.25 2.75
CA ILE A 328 26.10 -6.97 3.19
C ILE A 328 26.29 -6.97 4.71
N ASP A 329 27.18 -6.09 5.18
CA ASP A 329 27.29 -5.73 6.58
C ASP A 329 26.47 -4.47 6.89
N ILE A 330 26.14 -4.28 8.17
CA ILE A 330 25.43 -3.11 8.71
C ILE A 330 26.13 -2.58 9.97
N SER A 331 25.89 -1.32 10.29
CA SER A 331 26.39 -0.68 11.50
C SER A 331 25.74 -1.20 12.78
N ALA A 332 26.36 -0.95 13.94
CA ALA A 332 25.77 -1.28 15.24
C ALA A 332 24.42 -0.57 15.46
N ALA A 333 24.32 0.70 15.07
CA ALA A 333 23.06 1.46 15.15
C ALA A 333 21.93 0.87 14.29
N GLU A 334 22.26 0.31 13.12
CA GLU A 334 21.28 -0.37 12.30
C GLU A 334 20.85 -1.71 12.91
N ARG A 335 21.77 -2.47 13.55
CA ARG A 335 21.40 -3.70 14.27
C ARG A 335 20.39 -3.42 15.38
N GLU A 336 20.66 -2.41 16.20
CA GLU A 336 19.76 -1.97 17.26
C GLU A 336 18.40 -1.55 16.70
N LEU A 337 18.38 -0.73 15.65
CA LEU A 337 17.16 -0.30 14.97
C LEU A 337 16.34 -1.47 14.42
N PHE A 338 17.01 -2.53 13.92
CA PHE A 338 16.35 -3.72 13.38
C PHE A 338 15.93 -4.72 14.47
N GLY A 339 16.35 -4.53 15.72
CA GLY A 339 16.14 -5.47 16.83
C GLY A 339 16.88 -6.80 16.65
N LEU A 340 18.15 -6.74 16.20
CA LEU A 340 19.01 -7.90 15.87
C LEU A 340 20.22 -7.96 16.80
#